data_e3c7ad30acf067d5924d5710767cb98f
#
_entry.id   e3c7ad30acf067d5924d5710767cb98f
#
_cell.length_a   1.000
_cell.length_b   1.000
_cell.length_c   1.000
_cell.angle_alpha   90.00
_cell.angle_beta   90.00
_cell.angle_gamma   90.00
#
_symmetry.space_group_name_H-M   'P 1'
#
loop_
_entity.id
_entity.type
_entity.pdbx_description
1 polymer ?
#
loop_
_entity_poly.entity_id
_entity_poly.type
_entity_poly.pdbx_seq_one_letter_code
_entity_poly.pdbx_strand_id
1 'polypeptide(L)'
;MEHFLALPVWAQALTATLFTYLMTAAGASLVFFTKRGGKKFLTAASGLAAGIMIAASFFSLLLPALEQAGASGRASAALVLTVGFLAGGAFIMLSDVLLSRMAVFKGRNKGGALMCAAMTLHNIPEGFAVGVAFGSLAGAQGALISAVMLAVGIGIQNFPEGLCVAMPLRRGGMRAGRAFFVGQASGFAEVPAGVLGALAVGFVSALLPWALAFSAGAMIAVVCSELIPESFSENKFLASLGVVAGFTLMMFLDIFLG
;
A
#
# COMPACT_ATOMS: atom_id res chain seq x y z
N MET A 1 -22.16 -0.70 -13.04
CA MET A 1 -21.60 -1.89 -12.37
C MET A 1 -21.50 -3.08 -13.32
N GLU A 2 -22.54 -3.42 -14.06
CA GLU A 2 -22.55 -4.55 -15.01
C GLU A 2 -21.42 -4.48 -16.05
N HIS A 3 -21.17 -3.32 -16.65
CA HIS A 3 -20.08 -3.14 -17.61
C HIS A 3 -18.68 -3.37 -17.00
N PHE A 4 -18.48 -3.03 -15.73
CA PHE A 4 -17.21 -3.26 -15.03
C PHE A 4 -17.00 -4.76 -14.76
N LEU A 5 -18.05 -5.46 -14.34
CA LEU A 5 -18.02 -6.91 -14.10
C LEU A 5 -17.84 -7.73 -15.40
N ALA A 6 -18.24 -7.18 -16.55
CA ALA A 6 -18.01 -7.79 -17.85
C ALA A 6 -16.54 -7.69 -18.33
N LEU A 7 -15.72 -6.84 -17.71
CA LEU A 7 -14.31 -6.75 -18.04
C LEU A 7 -13.54 -7.99 -17.56
N PRO A 8 -12.49 -8.39 -18.26
CA PRO A 8 -11.59 -9.42 -17.76
C PRO A 8 -10.92 -8.95 -16.44
N VAL A 9 -10.63 -9.88 -15.53
CA VAL A 9 -10.11 -9.58 -14.17
C VAL A 9 -8.87 -8.70 -14.18
N TRP A 10 -7.97 -8.88 -15.16
CA TRP A 10 -6.81 -8.01 -15.30
C TRP A 10 -7.18 -6.55 -15.61
N ALA A 11 -8.25 -6.31 -16.36
CA ALA A 11 -8.72 -4.96 -16.68
C ALA A 11 -9.45 -4.32 -15.49
N GLN A 12 -10.15 -5.12 -14.68
CA GLN A 12 -10.71 -4.67 -13.41
C GLN A 12 -9.59 -4.24 -12.44
N ALA A 13 -8.57 -5.08 -12.28
CA ALA A 13 -7.38 -4.79 -11.47
C ALA A 13 -6.63 -3.55 -11.99
N LEU A 14 -6.45 -3.43 -13.30
CA LEU A 14 -5.85 -2.25 -13.94
C LEU A 14 -6.63 -0.97 -13.57
N THR A 15 -7.96 -1.02 -13.66
CA THR A 15 -8.79 0.15 -13.35
C THR A 15 -8.68 0.52 -11.86
N ALA A 16 -8.70 -0.47 -10.98
CA ALA A 16 -8.57 -0.26 -9.54
C ALA A 16 -7.18 0.30 -9.16
N THR A 17 -6.11 -0.24 -9.74
CA THR A 17 -4.75 0.25 -9.46
C THR A 17 -4.43 1.56 -10.15
N LEU A 18 -5.08 1.90 -11.25
CA LEU A 18 -5.05 3.26 -11.78
C LEU A 18 -5.71 4.26 -10.83
N PHE A 19 -6.80 3.88 -10.19
CA PHE A 19 -7.43 4.72 -9.16
C PHE A 19 -6.49 4.93 -7.97
N THR A 20 -5.87 3.87 -7.41
CA THR A 20 -4.94 4.00 -6.28
C THR A 20 -3.72 4.84 -6.64
N TYR A 21 -3.14 4.64 -7.83
CA TYR A 21 -2.08 5.47 -8.37
C TYR A 21 -2.48 6.95 -8.53
N LEU A 22 -3.69 7.24 -9.01
CA LEU A 22 -4.18 8.62 -9.14
C LEU A 22 -4.33 9.30 -7.77
N MET A 23 -4.64 8.56 -6.72
CA MET A 23 -4.66 9.07 -5.35
C MET A 23 -3.25 9.44 -4.86
N THR A 24 -2.22 8.63 -5.16
CA THR A 24 -0.81 8.99 -4.92
C THR A 24 -0.44 10.27 -5.68
N ALA A 25 -0.81 10.36 -6.96
CA ALA A 25 -0.54 11.55 -7.76
C ALA A 25 -1.28 12.80 -7.22
N ALA A 26 -2.52 12.64 -6.76
CA ALA A 26 -3.30 13.71 -6.13
C ALA A 26 -2.62 14.21 -4.84
N GLY A 27 -2.14 13.31 -3.98
CA GLY A 27 -1.38 13.66 -2.80
C GLY A 27 -0.07 14.39 -3.13
N ALA A 28 0.70 13.86 -4.07
CA ALA A 28 1.93 14.48 -4.55
C ALA A 28 1.69 15.89 -5.14
N SER A 29 0.51 16.14 -5.75
CA SER A 29 0.16 17.42 -6.36
C SER A 29 0.07 18.59 -5.37
N LEU A 30 -0.10 18.30 -4.09
CA LEU A 30 -0.15 19.33 -3.04
C LEU A 30 1.12 20.17 -2.97
N VAL A 31 2.25 19.70 -3.49
CA VAL A 31 3.50 20.50 -3.57
C VAL A 31 3.39 21.75 -4.44
N PHE A 32 2.39 21.83 -5.32
CA PHE A 32 2.15 23.03 -6.13
C PHE A 32 1.46 24.13 -5.31
N PHE A 33 0.64 23.76 -4.33
CA PHE A 33 -0.18 24.67 -3.54
C PHE A 33 0.49 25.06 -2.22
N THR A 34 1.41 24.23 -1.71
CA THR A 34 2.05 24.44 -0.42
C THR A 34 3.55 24.60 -0.58
N LYS A 35 4.05 25.81 -0.35
CA LYS A 35 5.53 26.06 -0.28
C LYS A 35 6.15 25.51 1.02
N ARG A 36 5.37 25.38 2.08
CA ARG A 36 5.76 24.91 3.42
C ARG A 36 4.60 24.14 4.03
N GLY A 37 4.31 22.94 3.56
CA GLY A 37 3.36 22.05 4.26
C GLY A 37 3.76 21.98 5.75
N GLY A 38 2.83 22.27 6.67
CA GLY A 38 3.14 22.27 8.08
C GLY A 38 3.62 20.88 8.52
N LYS A 39 4.69 20.80 9.32
CA LYS A 39 5.17 19.53 9.88
C LYS A 39 4.05 18.74 10.55
N LYS A 40 3.18 19.43 11.30
CA LYS A 40 2.02 18.85 11.97
C LYS A 40 1.05 18.15 11.00
N PHE A 41 0.78 18.76 9.85
CA PHE A 41 -0.09 18.14 8.84
C PHE A 41 0.54 16.87 8.26
N LEU A 42 1.82 16.91 7.98
CA LEU A 42 2.56 15.74 7.47
C LEU A 42 2.56 14.60 8.50
N THR A 43 2.85 14.92 9.78
CA THR A 43 2.79 13.96 10.89
C THR A 43 1.41 13.28 11.01
N ALA A 44 0.34 14.08 10.96
CA ALA A 44 -1.02 13.53 11.02
C ALA A 44 -1.35 12.65 9.80
N ALA A 45 -0.91 13.08 8.60
CA ALA A 45 -1.14 12.35 7.36
C ALA A 45 -0.38 11.02 7.33
N SER A 46 0.91 11.01 7.73
CA SER A 46 1.70 9.76 7.84
C SER A 46 1.14 8.83 8.91
N GLY A 47 0.68 9.37 10.04
CA GLY A 47 0.01 8.59 11.07
C GLY A 47 -1.30 7.98 10.55
N LEU A 48 -2.11 8.75 9.81
CA LEU A 48 -3.36 8.27 9.21
C LEU A 48 -3.08 7.12 8.23
N ALA A 49 -2.11 7.29 7.34
CA ALA A 49 -1.70 6.26 6.39
C ALA A 49 -1.26 4.98 7.12
N ALA A 50 -0.40 5.10 8.14
CA ALA A 50 0.04 3.97 8.96
C ALA A 50 -1.15 3.22 9.59
N GLY A 51 -2.12 3.94 10.13
CA GLY A 51 -3.32 3.35 10.72
C GLY A 51 -4.18 2.58 9.71
N ILE A 52 -4.41 3.18 8.53
CA ILE A 52 -5.15 2.54 7.43
C ILE A 52 -4.43 1.26 6.99
N MET A 53 -3.11 1.32 6.76
CA MET A 53 -2.32 0.17 6.34
C MET A 53 -2.35 -0.98 7.35
N ILE A 54 -2.26 -0.69 8.66
CA ILE A 54 -2.36 -1.72 9.71
C ILE A 54 -3.73 -2.40 9.66
N ALA A 55 -4.81 -1.63 9.59
CA ALA A 55 -6.16 -2.15 9.53
C ALA A 55 -6.39 -2.97 8.25
N ALA A 56 -5.99 -2.46 7.08
CA ALA A 56 -6.09 -3.17 5.80
C ALA A 56 -5.30 -4.48 5.81
N SER A 57 -4.08 -4.47 6.38
CA SER A 57 -3.26 -5.69 6.52
C SER A 57 -3.99 -6.79 7.30
N PHE A 58 -4.76 -6.41 8.32
CA PHE A 58 -5.49 -7.36 9.15
C PHE A 58 -6.84 -7.74 8.52
N PHE A 59 -7.71 -6.75 8.28
CA PHE A 59 -9.10 -7.00 7.87
C PHE A 59 -9.21 -7.42 6.41
N SER A 60 -8.54 -6.71 5.51
CA SER A 60 -8.67 -6.92 4.05
C SER A 60 -7.72 -7.98 3.50
N LEU A 61 -6.64 -8.35 4.22
CA LEU A 61 -5.65 -9.31 3.72
C LEU A 61 -5.55 -10.57 4.60
N LEU A 62 -5.21 -10.45 5.91
CA LEU A 62 -5.00 -11.62 6.75
C LEU A 62 -6.28 -12.39 7.06
N LEU A 63 -7.41 -11.73 7.32
CA LEU A 63 -8.66 -12.42 7.58
C LEU A 63 -9.14 -13.21 6.35
N PRO A 64 -9.23 -12.65 5.14
CA PRO A 64 -9.58 -13.42 3.94
C PRO A 64 -8.56 -14.54 3.64
N ALA A 65 -7.26 -14.32 3.88
CA ALA A 65 -6.26 -15.37 3.74
C ALA A 65 -6.50 -16.54 4.69
N LEU A 66 -6.88 -16.24 5.96
CA LEU A 66 -7.20 -17.25 6.97
C LEU A 66 -8.45 -18.06 6.58
N GLU A 67 -9.49 -17.39 6.12
CA GLU A 67 -10.74 -18.05 5.69
C GLU A 67 -10.48 -19.04 4.55
N GLN A 68 -9.72 -18.61 3.55
CA GLN A 68 -9.41 -19.46 2.40
C GLN A 68 -8.45 -20.61 2.74
N ALA A 69 -7.37 -20.33 3.49
CA ALA A 69 -6.44 -21.37 3.91
C ALA A 69 -7.07 -22.35 4.92
N GLY A 70 -8.04 -21.87 5.71
CA GLY A 70 -8.75 -22.65 6.73
C GLY A 70 -9.53 -23.84 6.18
N ALA A 71 -9.96 -23.77 4.91
CA ALA A 71 -10.61 -24.88 4.20
C ALA A 71 -9.73 -26.14 4.15
N SER A 72 -8.39 -25.99 4.17
CA SER A 72 -7.42 -27.10 4.18
C SER A 72 -7.00 -27.53 5.59
N GLY A 73 -7.63 -27.00 6.64
CA GLY A 73 -7.36 -27.31 8.04
C GLY A 73 -6.50 -26.26 8.76
N ARG A 74 -6.65 -26.18 10.10
CA ARG A 74 -6.00 -25.15 10.93
C ARG A 74 -4.48 -25.12 10.83
N ALA A 75 -3.84 -26.28 10.78
CA ALA A 75 -2.37 -26.37 10.70
C ALA A 75 -1.85 -25.82 9.35
N SER A 76 -2.55 -26.13 8.26
CA SER A 76 -2.24 -25.59 6.93
C SER A 76 -2.42 -24.06 6.90
N ALA A 77 -3.53 -23.55 7.42
CA ALA A 77 -3.77 -22.12 7.50
C ALA A 77 -2.69 -21.39 8.31
N ALA A 78 -2.33 -21.90 9.48
CA ALA A 78 -1.27 -21.32 10.30
C ALA A 78 0.07 -21.27 9.56
N LEU A 79 0.43 -22.33 8.84
CA LEU A 79 1.67 -22.38 8.04
C LEU A 79 1.65 -21.34 6.91
N VAL A 80 0.57 -21.32 6.12
CA VAL A 80 0.41 -20.41 4.98
C VAL A 80 0.52 -18.94 5.43
N LEU A 81 -0.25 -18.57 6.48
CA LEU A 81 -0.23 -17.20 6.97
C LEU A 81 1.13 -16.83 7.56
N THR A 82 1.71 -17.70 8.40
CA THR A 82 2.99 -17.41 9.05
C THR A 82 4.12 -17.27 8.03
N VAL A 83 4.27 -18.24 7.12
CA VAL A 83 5.35 -18.20 6.12
C VAL A 83 5.14 -17.10 5.11
N GLY A 84 3.89 -16.91 4.62
CA GLY A 84 3.58 -15.83 3.70
C GLY A 84 3.89 -14.46 4.31
N PHE A 85 3.42 -14.20 5.52
CA PHE A 85 3.65 -12.96 6.26
C PHE A 85 5.14 -12.69 6.50
N LEU A 86 5.88 -13.69 6.98
CA LEU A 86 7.32 -13.56 7.18
C LEU A 86 8.08 -13.30 5.86
N ALA A 87 7.67 -13.96 4.78
CA ALA A 87 8.28 -13.75 3.46
C ALA A 87 8.06 -12.33 2.95
N GLY A 88 6.85 -11.77 3.12
CA GLY A 88 6.53 -10.38 2.76
C GLY A 88 7.34 -9.37 3.57
N GLY A 89 7.38 -9.54 4.89
CA GLY A 89 8.20 -8.70 5.77
C GLY A 89 9.69 -8.78 5.44
N ALA A 90 10.21 -9.99 5.22
CA ALA A 90 11.59 -10.21 4.82
C ALA A 90 11.90 -9.56 3.46
N PHE A 91 10.98 -9.62 2.51
CA PHE A 91 11.12 -8.97 1.20
C PHE A 91 11.40 -7.47 1.34
N ILE A 92 10.62 -6.76 2.14
CA ILE A 92 10.80 -5.32 2.38
C ILE A 92 12.12 -5.06 3.12
N MET A 93 12.39 -5.74 4.22
CA MET A 93 13.62 -5.54 5.00
C MET A 93 14.89 -5.81 4.18
N LEU A 94 14.90 -6.86 3.36
CA LEU A 94 16.02 -7.15 2.47
C LEU A 94 16.16 -6.11 1.36
N SER A 95 15.04 -5.64 0.81
CA SER A 95 15.01 -4.58 -0.19
C SER A 95 15.64 -3.29 0.34
N ASP A 96 15.31 -2.88 1.56
CA ASP A 96 15.89 -1.70 2.21
C ASP A 96 17.42 -1.85 2.39
N VAL A 97 17.87 -3.02 2.85
CA VAL A 97 19.31 -3.31 3.00
C VAL A 97 20.03 -3.26 1.64
N LEU A 98 19.43 -3.83 0.61
CA LEU A 98 20.01 -3.83 -0.74
C LEU A 98 20.07 -2.42 -1.32
N LEU A 99 18.98 -1.65 -1.25
CA LEU A 99 18.92 -0.27 -1.73
C LEU A 99 19.96 0.61 -1.03
N SER A 100 20.09 0.48 0.29
CA SER A 100 21.06 1.28 1.07
C SER A 100 22.51 1.00 0.68
N ARG A 101 22.82 -0.17 0.14
CA ARG A 101 24.16 -0.55 -0.32
C ARG A 101 24.47 -0.15 -1.77
N MET A 102 23.45 0.11 -2.59
CA MET A 102 23.64 0.44 -4.00
C MET A 102 24.38 1.78 -4.19
N ALA A 103 25.37 1.81 -5.07
CA ALA A 103 26.19 3.01 -5.34
C ALA A 103 25.38 4.19 -5.88
N VAL A 104 24.28 3.93 -6.58
CA VAL A 104 23.36 4.96 -7.12
C VAL A 104 22.78 5.84 -6.02
N PHE A 105 22.61 5.31 -4.81
CA PHE A 105 22.10 6.03 -3.64
C PHE A 105 23.20 6.66 -2.77
N LYS A 106 24.47 6.66 -3.21
CA LYS A 106 25.59 7.29 -2.53
C LYS A 106 25.85 8.68 -3.14
N GLY A 107 25.42 9.78 -2.52
CA GLY A 107 25.68 11.13 -3.01
C GLY A 107 24.84 12.21 -2.35
N ARG A 108 24.96 13.44 -2.87
CA ARG A 108 24.32 14.65 -2.31
C ARG A 108 22.79 14.61 -2.29
N ASN A 109 22.15 13.80 -3.15
CA ASN A 109 20.69 13.60 -3.22
C ASN A 109 20.25 12.24 -2.65
N LYS A 110 21.09 11.62 -1.83
CA LYS A 110 20.93 10.27 -1.29
C LYS A 110 19.57 10.03 -0.64
N GLY A 111 19.12 10.94 0.23
CA GLY A 111 17.90 10.75 1.00
C GLY A 111 16.63 10.68 0.11
N GLY A 112 16.51 11.63 -0.83
CA GLY A 112 15.32 11.65 -1.69
C GLY A 112 15.23 10.50 -2.69
N ALA A 113 16.36 10.06 -3.24
CA ALA A 113 16.38 8.93 -4.18
C ALA A 113 16.10 7.60 -3.46
N LEU A 114 16.69 7.41 -2.29
CA LEU A 114 16.46 6.23 -1.46
C LEU A 114 15.00 6.15 -1.00
N MET A 115 14.46 7.28 -0.52
CA MET A 115 13.05 7.38 -0.14
C MET A 115 12.11 7.05 -1.30
N CYS A 116 12.35 7.59 -2.50
CA CYS A 116 11.56 7.28 -3.67
C CYS A 116 11.62 5.79 -4.03
N ALA A 117 12.82 5.19 -4.00
CA ALA A 117 12.99 3.77 -4.30
C ALA A 117 12.32 2.88 -3.24
N ALA A 118 12.45 3.22 -1.96
CA ALA A 118 11.76 2.54 -0.88
C ALA A 118 10.24 2.60 -1.11
N MET A 119 9.66 3.78 -1.29
CA MET A 119 8.22 3.94 -1.54
C MET A 119 7.76 3.20 -2.82
N THR A 120 8.58 3.17 -3.87
CA THR A 120 8.26 2.38 -5.07
C THR A 120 8.16 0.88 -4.76
N LEU A 121 9.05 0.36 -3.92
CA LEU A 121 8.99 -1.05 -3.49
C LEU A 121 7.80 -1.34 -2.58
N HIS A 122 7.38 -0.37 -1.77
CA HIS A 122 6.18 -0.48 -0.94
C HIS A 122 4.91 -0.59 -1.78
N ASN A 123 4.81 0.19 -2.83
CA ASN A 123 3.65 0.19 -3.73
C ASN A 123 3.50 -1.13 -4.54
N ILE A 124 4.56 -1.94 -4.68
CA ILE A 124 4.46 -3.25 -5.35
C ILE A 124 3.54 -4.22 -4.60
N PRO A 125 3.74 -4.50 -3.29
CA PRO A 125 2.80 -5.32 -2.50
C PRO A 125 1.37 -4.78 -2.47
N GLU A 126 1.18 -3.46 -2.44
CA GLU A 126 -0.13 -2.83 -2.43
C GLU A 126 -0.89 -3.05 -3.73
N GLY A 127 -0.26 -2.73 -4.85
CA GLY A 127 -0.83 -3.01 -6.16
C GLY A 127 -1.09 -4.50 -6.37
N PHE A 128 -0.15 -5.36 -5.93
CA PHE A 128 -0.30 -6.80 -6.00
C PHE A 128 -1.50 -7.29 -5.16
N ALA A 129 -1.71 -6.76 -3.95
CA ALA A 129 -2.85 -7.09 -3.10
C ALA A 129 -4.19 -6.72 -3.77
N VAL A 130 -4.29 -5.51 -4.36
CA VAL A 130 -5.46 -5.09 -5.14
C VAL A 130 -5.68 -6.07 -6.30
N GLY A 131 -4.62 -6.37 -7.06
CA GLY A 131 -4.69 -7.29 -8.18
C GLY A 131 -5.17 -8.68 -7.80
N VAL A 132 -4.63 -9.23 -6.73
CA VAL A 132 -5.02 -10.54 -6.17
C VAL A 132 -6.49 -10.53 -5.75
N ALA A 133 -6.97 -9.47 -5.09
CA ALA A 133 -8.36 -9.33 -4.68
C ALA A 133 -9.31 -9.34 -5.88
N PHE A 134 -9.00 -8.61 -6.94
CA PHE A 134 -9.79 -8.64 -8.18
C PHE A 134 -9.62 -9.93 -8.98
N GLY A 135 -8.44 -10.54 -8.97
CA GLY A 135 -8.18 -11.82 -9.63
C GLY A 135 -8.98 -12.98 -9.04
N SER A 136 -9.33 -12.89 -7.77
CA SER A 136 -10.11 -13.90 -7.03
C SER A 136 -11.62 -13.83 -7.24
N LEU A 137 -12.12 -12.84 -7.99
CA LEU A 137 -13.54 -12.55 -8.18
C LEU A 137 -14.31 -13.60 -9.00
N ALA A 138 -14.05 -14.86 -8.92
CA ALA A 138 -14.71 -15.94 -9.67
C ALA A 138 -16.27 -15.91 -9.60
N GLY A 139 -16.89 -14.74 -9.81
CA GLY A 139 -18.34 -14.54 -9.97
C GLY A 139 -19.14 -14.26 -8.68
N ALA A 140 -18.50 -14.09 -7.53
CA ALA A 140 -19.20 -13.79 -6.26
C ALA A 140 -19.32 -12.28 -6.02
N GLN A 141 -20.54 -11.74 -5.96
CA GLN A 141 -20.78 -10.30 -5.70
C GLN A 141 -20.17 -9.80 -4.38
N GLY A 142 -20.17 -10.62 -3.33
CA GLY A 142 -19.54 -10.25 -2.04
C GLY A 142 -18.04 -10.03 -2.17
N ALA A 143 -17.34 -10.86 -2.93
CA ALA A 143 -15.91 -10.72 -3.18
C ALA A 143 -15.57 -9.41 -3.93
N LEU A 144 -16.46 -8.95 -4.82
CA LEU A 144 -16.28 -7.67 -5.51
C LEU A 144 -16.31 -6.49 -4.54
N ILE A 145 -17.25 -6.47 -3.60
CA ILE A 145 -17.36 -5.39 -2.62
C ILE A 145 -16.08 -5.32 -1.79
N SER A 146 -15.60 -6.45 -1.27
CA SER A 146 -14.35 -6.51 -0.51
C SER A 146 -13.14 -6.05 -1.33
N ALA A 147 -13.03 -6.45 -2.60
CA ALA A 147 -11.95 -6.00 -3.48
C ALA A 147 -12.01 -4.48 -3.75
N VAL A 148 -13.21 -3.92 -3.95
CA VAL A 148 -13.41 -2.48 -4.12
C VAL A 148 -13.07 -1.74 -2.83
N MET A 149 -13.46 -2.25 -1.66
CA MET A 149 -13.15 -1.62 -0.38
C MET A 149 -11.66 -1.63 -0.08
N LEU A 150 -10.97 -2.72 -0.39
CA LEU A 150 -9.51 -2.77 -0.32
C LEU A 150 -8.88 -1.69 -1.23
N ALA A 151 -9.32 -1.58 -2.48
CA ALA A 151 -8.81 -0.57 -3.41
C ALA A 151 -9.11 0.87 -2.94
N VAL A 152 -10.28 1.11 -2.35
CA VAL A 152 -10.65 2.42 -1.77
C VAL A 152 -9.77 2.73 -0.55
N GLY A 153 -9.56 1.77 0.35
CA GLY A 153 -8.70 1.92 1.52
C GLY A 153 -7.26 2.25 1.12
N ILE A 154 -6.70 1.46 0.19
CA ILE A 154 -5.36 1.71 -0.37
C ILE A 154 -5.32 3.08 -1.07
N GLY A 155 -6.34 3.46 -1.84
CA GLY A 155 -6.42 4.79 -2.44
C GLY A 155 -6.41 5.92 -1.40
N ILE A 156 -7.13 5.77 -0.29
CA ILE A 156 -7.15 6.78 0.78
C ILE A 156 -5.77 6.92 1.43
N GLN A 157 -5.04 5.84 1.69
CA GLN A 157 -3.67 5.90 2.26
C GLN A 157 -2.65 6.44 1.26
N ASN A 158 -2.79 6.15 0.00
CA ASN A 158 -1.88 6.60 -1.08
C ASN A 158 -1.85 8.12 -1.22
N PHE A 159 -2.94 8.81 -0.91
CA PHE A 159 -2.96 10.27 -0.92
C PHE A 159 -1.97 10.88 0.09
N PRO A 160 -1.98 10.53 1.40
CA PRO A 160 -0.90 10.89 2.31
C PRO A 160 0.50 10.46 1.85
N GLU A 161 0.64 9.27 1.30
CA GLU A 161 1.95 8.75 0.87
C GLU A 161 2.57 9.57 -0.26
N GLY A 162 1.81 9.88 -1.31
CA GLY A 162 2.28 10.76 -2.38
C GLY A 162 2.75 12.12 -1.86
N LEU A 163 2.05 12.67 -0.87
CA LEU A 163 2.45 13.90 -0.17
C LEU A 163 3.74 13.70 0.63
N CYS A 164 3.88 12.58 1.36
CA CYS A 164 5.04 12.28 2.19
C CYS A 164 6.31 12.10 1.36
N VAL A 165 6.22 11.63 0.13
CA VAL A 165 7.37 11.59 -0.80
C VAL A 165 7.67 12.97 -1.39
N ALA A 166 6.66 13.65 -1.92
CA ALA A 166 6.86 14.88 -2.69
C ALA A 166 7.24 16.09 -1.81
N MET A 167 6.67 16.20 -0.62
CA MET A 167 6.87 17.37 0.24
C MET A 167 8.29 17.51 0.81
N PRO A 168 8.95 16.47 1.35
CA PRO A 168 10.34 16.54 1.77
C PRO A 168 11.28 16.93 0.62
N LEU A 169 11.08 16.39 -0.58
CA LEU A 169 11.86 16.76 -1.76
C LEU A 169 11.70 18.24 -2.11
N ARG A 170 10.48 18.76 -2.03
CA ARG A 170 10.18 20.19 -2.24
C ARG A 170 10.84 21.08 -1.20
N ARG A 171 10.83 20.66 0.08
CA ARG A 171 11.51 21.37 1.17
C ARG A 171 13.02 21.35 1.03
N GLY A 172 13.59 20.27 0.50
CA GLY A 172 15.02 20.12 0.19
C GLY A 172 15.49 20.98 -1.01
N GLY A 173 14.59 21.85 -1.57
CA GLY A 173 14.94 22.79 -2.64
C GLY A 173 14.63 22.26 -4.05
N MET A 174 14.03 21.08 -4.19
CA MET A 174 13.63 20.57 -5.50
C MET A 174 12.48 21.43 -6.08
N ARG A 175 12.49 21.66 -7.40
CA ARG A 175 11.38 22.36 -8.09
C ARG A 175 10.08 21.57 -7.92
N ALA A 176 8.94 22.26 -7.74
CA ALA A 176 7.64 21.63 -7.49
C ALA A 176 7.28 20.56 -8.54
N GLY A 177 7.47 20.84 -9.82
CA GLY A 177 7.21 19.88 -10.90
C GLY A 177 8.06 18.60 -10.81
N ARG A 178 9.34 18.71 -10.40
CA ARG A 178 10.19 17.53 -10.16
C ARG A 178 9.76 16.76 -8.91
N ALA A 179 9.46 17.45 -7.82
CA ALA A 179 9.00 16.83 -6.58
C ALA A 179 7.68 16.07 -6.81
N PHE A 180 6.74 16.68 -7.54
CA PHE A 180 5.52 16.02 -7.98
C PHE A 180 5.81 14.77 -8.82
N PHE A 181 6.66 14.91 -9.85
CA PHE A 181 6.97 13.78 -10.74
C PHE A 181 7.56 12.59 -9.98
N VAL A 182 8.48 12.85 -9.05
CA VAL A 182 9.09 11.79 -8.22
C VAL A 182 8.05 11.18 -7.28
N GLY A 183 7.22 12.01 -6.63
CA GLY A 183 6.17 11.54 -5.72
C GLY A 183 5.13 10.66 -6.42
N GLN A 184 4.62 11.09 -7.58
CA GLN A 184 3.66 10.29 -8.31
C GLN A 184 4.28 9.03 -8.96
N ALA A 185 5.55 9.10 -9.38
CA ALA A 185 6.22 7.96 -10.02
C ALA A 185 6.40 6.78 -9.05
N SER A 186 6.53 7.03 -7.74
CA SER A 186 6.60 5.95 -6.74
C SER A 186 5.34 5.08 -6.74
N GLY A 187 4.15 5.68 -6.89
CA GLY A 187 2.87 4.97 -6.96
C GLY A 187 2.64 4.21 -8.27
N PHE A 188 3.35 4.56 -9.35
CA PHE A 188 3.13 3.90 -10.64
C PHE A 188 3.41 2.39 -10.61
N ALA A 189 4.24 1.93 -9.68
CA ALA A 189 4.55 0.51 -9.51
C ALA A 189 3.32 -0.36 -9.17
N GLU A 190 2.28 0.23 -8.56
CA GLU A 190 1.02 -0.45 -8.26
C GLU A 190 0.32 -0.99 -9.50
N VAL A 191 0.37 -0.24 -10.61
CA VAL A 191 -0.36 -0.58 -11.82
C VAL A 191 0.11 -1.90 -12.44
N PRO A 192 1.39 -2.10 -12.79
CA PRO A 192 1.86 -3.39 -13.29
C PRO A 192 1.77 -4.49 -12.22
N ALA A 193 2.02 -4.17 -10.93
CA ALA A 193 1.91 -5.14 -9.85
C ALA A 193 0.48 -5.68 -9.70
N GLY A 194 -0.53 -4.81 -9.82
CA GLY A 194 -1.94 -5.21 -9.77
C GLY A 194 -2.34 -6.12 -10.92
N VAL A 195 -1.94 -5.77 -12.15
CA VAL A 195 -2.20 -6.64 -13.30
C VAL A 195 -1.54 -8.02 -13.11
N LEU A 196 -0.29 -8.04 -12.64
CA LEU A 196 0.43 -9.30 -12.35
C LEU A 196 -0.26 -10.10 -11.24
N GLY A 197 -0.72 -9.46 -10.17
CA GLY A 197 -1.46 -10.10 -9.08
C GLY A 197 -2.75 -10.76 -9.56
N ALA A 198 -3.54 -10.05 -10.37
CA ALA A 198 -4.77 -10.58 -10.94
C ALA A 198 -4.52 -11.79 -11.87
N LEU A 199 -3.50 -11.71 -12.72
CA LEU A 199 -3.12 -12.81 -13.59
C LEU A 199 -2.60 -14.01 -12.81
N ALA A 200 -1.74 -13.80 -11.80
CA ALA A 200 -1.15 -14.87 -11.00
C ALA A 200 -2.25 -15.72 -10.32
N VAL A 201 -3.22 -15.08 -9.70
CA VAL A 201 -4.33 -15.78 -9.03
C VAL A 201 -5.30 -16.39 -10.04
N GLY A 202 -5.53 -15.75 -11.18
CA GLY A 202 -6.33 -16.28 -12.25
C GLY A 202 -5.78 -17.61 -12.83
N PHE A 203 -4.45 -17.81 -12.77
CA PHE A 203 -3.81 -19.07 -13.18
C PHE A 203 -3.74 -20.12 -12.05
N VAL A 204 -3.54 -19.70 -10.79
CA VAL A 204 -3.33 -20.60 -9.66
C VAL A 204 -4.03 -20.06 -8.42
N SER A 205 -5.31 -20.45 -8.23
CA SER A 205 -6.12 -20.01 -7.09
C SER A 205 -5.52 -20.39 -5.71
N ALA A 206 -4.75 -21.48 -5.64
CA ALA A 206 -4.04 -21.88 -4.42
C ALA A 206 -2.97 -20.87 -3.95
N LEU A 207 -2.53 -19.95 -4.84
CA LEU A 207 -1.60 -18.86 -4.48
C LEU A 207 -2.26 -17.73 -3.69
N LEU A 208 -3.59 -17.62 -3.77
CA LEU A 208 -4.32 -16.49 -3.19
C LEU A 208 -4.03 -16.26 -1.70
N PRO A 209 -4.18 -17.25 -0.78
CA PRO A 209 -3.90 -17.01 0.65
C PRO A 209 -2.42 -16.70 0.92
N TRP A 210 -1.50 -17.25 0.14
CA TRP A 210 -0.06 -16.92 0.23
C TRP A 210 0.21 -15.48 -0.19
N ALA A 211 -0.40 -15.03 -1.29
CA ALA A 211 -0.24 -13.69 -1.83
C ALA A 211 -0.80 -12.62 -0.86
N LEU A 212 -1.98 -12.87 -0.29
CA LEU A 212 -2.60 -11.99 0.70
C LEU A 212 -1.74 -11.91 1.97
N ALA A 213 -1.28 -13.05 2.51
CA ALA A 213 -0.41 -13.07 3.69
C ALA A 213 0.94 -12.38 3.42
N PHE A 214 1.54 -12.57 2.24
CA PHE A 214 2.76 -11.89 1.82
C PHE A 214 2.56 -10.37 1.78
N SER A 215 1.50 -9.89 1.14
CA SER A 215 1.21 -8.45 1.05
C SER A 215 1.00 -7.84 2.44
N ALA A 216 0.26 -8.53 3.33
CA ALA A 216 0.07 -8.08 4.70
C ALA A 216 1.40 -7.94 5.46
N GLY A 217 2.28 -8.93 5.35
CA GLY A 217 3.61 -8.89 5.98
C GLY A 217 4.50 -7.78 5.44
N ALA A 218 4.48 -7.55 4.13
CA ALA A 218 5.18 -6.45 3.49
C ALA A 218 4.66 -5.10 3.98
N MET A 219 3.33 -4.88 3.99
CA MET A 219 2.72 -3.63 4.47
C MET A 219 3.04 -3.35 5.94
N ILE A 220 2.98 -4.34 6.83
CA ILE A 220 3.36 -4.16 8.24
C ILE A 220 4.85 -3.80 8.38
N ALA A 221 5.74 -4.43 7.61
CA ALA A 221 7.16 -4.08 7.63
C ALA A 221 7.38 -2.61 7.24
N VAL A 222 6.71 -2.12 6.19
CA VAL A 222 6.73 -0.72 5.76
C VAL A 222 6.27 0.23 6.86
N VAL A 223 5.11 -0.05 7.44
CA VAL A 223 4.56 0.78 8.52
C VAL A 223 5.55 0.91 9.68
N CYS A 224 6.19 -0.20 10.05
CA CYS A 224 7.15 -0.22 11.15
C CYS A 224 8.49 0.43 10.82
N SER A 225 8.98 0.30 9.57
CA SER A 225 10.29 0.84 9.17
C SER A 225 10.26 2.30 8.76
N GLU A 226 9.15 2.78 8.20
CA GLU A 226 9.05 4.10 7.57
C GLU A 226 8.02 5.01 8.25
N LEU A 227 6.72 4.65 8.16
CA LEU A 227 5.64 5.58 8.51
C LEU A 227 5.56 5.90 10.01
N ILE A 228 5.67 4.90 10.87
CA ILE A 228 5.66 5.11 12.33
C ILE A 228 6.90 5.89 12.78
N PRO A 229 8.15 5.50 12.45
CA PRO A 229 9.31 6.26 12.86
C PRO A 229 9.27 7.72 12.38
N GLU A 230 8.88 7.99 11.14
CA GLU A 230 8.79 9.34 10.61
C GLU A 230 7.74 10.17 11.36
N SER A 231 6.52 9.67 11.50
CA SER A 231 5.42 10.40 12.13
C SER A 231 5.68 10.66 13.62
N PHE A 232 6.21 9.67 14.35
CA PHE A 232 6.45 9.80 15.80
C PHE A 232 7.68 10.64 16.16
N SER A 233 8.62 10.86 15.24
CA SER A 233 9.79 11.72 15.46
C SER A 233 9.42 13.18 15.67
N GLU A 234 8.35 13.67 15.03
CA GLU A 234 7.96 15.09 15.05
C GLU A 234 6.96 15.42 16.17
N ASN A 235 5.89 14.61 16.33
CA ASN A 235 4.87 14.82 17.36
C ASN A 235 4.12 13.53 17.66
N LYS A 236 4.47 12.89 18.76
CA LYS A 236 3.90 11.59 19.18
C LYS A 236 2.38 11.62 19.34
N PHE A 237 1.82 12.67 19.92
CA PHE A 237 0.38 12.78 20.17
C PHE A 237 -0.38 12.83 18.83
N LEU A 238 0.06 13.70 17.92
CA LEU A 238 -0.58 13.88 16.62
C LEU A 238 -0.43 12.65 15.73
N ALA A 239 0.74 11.99 15.78
CA ALA A 239 0.98 10.72 15.10
C ALA A 239 0.05 9.62 15.64
N SER A 240 -0.05 9.47 16.98
CA SER A 240 -0.94 8.49 17.60
C SER A 240 -2.41 8.74 17.23
N LEU A 241 -2.84 10.00 17.25
CA LEU A 241 -4.19 10.37 16.83
C LEU A 241 -4.45 9.99 15.36
N GLY A 242 -3.48 10.25 14.49
CA GLY A 242 -3.53 9.84 13.08
C GLY A 242 -3.69 8.32 12.94
N VAL A 243 -2.82 7.55 13.60
CA VAL A 243 -2.85 6.08 13.55
C VAL A 243 -4.20 5.53 14.03
N VAL A 244 -4.70 6.02 15.17
CA VAL A 244 -5.99 5.57 15.70
C VAL A 244 -7.14 5.95 14.76
N ALA A 245 -7.14 7.17 14.22
CA ALA A 245 -8.16 7.63 13.28
C ALA A 245 -8.12 6.81 11.97
N GLY A 246 -6.93 6.58 11.41
CA GLY A 246 -6.76 5.80 10.19
C GLY A 246 -7.18 4.35 10.37
N PHE A 247 -6.75 3.71 11.45
CA PHE A 247 -7.17 2.36 11.79
C PHE A 247 -8.70 2.25 11.93
N THR A 248 -9.30 3.19 12.68
CA THR A 248 -10.75 3.20 12.91
C THR A 248 -11.52 3.40 11.60
N LEU A 249 -11.04 4.30 10.74
CA LEU A 249 -11.65 4.55 9.43
C LEU A 249 -11.67 3.27 8.58
N MET A 250 -10.51 2.61 8.43
CA MET A 250 -10.40 1.41 7.60
C MET A 250 -11.18 0.24 8.21
N MET A 251 -11.07 0.03 9.52
CA MET A 251 -11.87 -0.97 10.24
C MET A 251 -13.37 -0.76 10.02
N PHE A 252 -13.84 0.51 10.08
CA PHE A 252 -15.25 0.82 9.82
C PHE A 252 -15.63 0.47 8.38
N LEU A 253 -14.80 0.82 7.39
CA LEU A 253 -15.06 0.51 5.99
C LEU A 253 -15.13 -1.00 5.76
N ASP A 254 -14.18 -1.77 6.29
CA ASP A 254 -14.16 -3.23 6.14
C ASP A 254 -15.37 -3.90 6.82
N ILE A 255 -15.74 -3.49 8.04
CA ILE A 255 -16.86 -4.12 8.77
C ILE A 255 -18.23 -3.70 8.23
N PHE A 256 -18.37 -2.43 7.80
CA PHE A 256 -19.68 -1.89 7.36
C PHE A 256 -19.99 -2.25 5.92
N LEU A 257 -19.00 -2.39 5.06
CA LEU A 257 -19.14 -2.58 3.63
C LEU A 257 -18.65 -3.95 3.13
N GLY A 258 -17.78 -4.64 3.90
CA GLY A 258 -17.29 -5.98 3.62
C GLY A 258 -18.16 -7.04 4.26
#